data_20a816ef6b99546b299c59df1a2db15f
#
_entry.id   20a816ef6b99546b299c59df1a2db15f
#
_cell.length_a   1.000
_cell.length_b   1.000
_cell.length_c   1.000
_cell.angle_alpha   90.00
_cell.angle_beta   90.00
_cell.angle_gamma   90.00
#
_symmetry.space_group_name_H-M   'P 1'
#
loop_
_entity.id
_entity.type
_entity.pdbx_description
1 polymer ?
#
loop_
_entity_poly.entity_id
_entity_poly.type
_entity_poly.pdbx_seq_one_letter_code
_entity_poly.pdbx_strand_id
1 'polypeptide(L)'
;MIVNMMTREIQVVKVGLGLVLLGLMFGVGMGILFGINEDLYKGYIKQGIEANPAVHDGKSADKIWRYAQRAHFHATGIAAFSLGLIILTMLSGMKSQYKKVSAIFLGLSSLYPLSWLTMFLLAPSIGRGPAHEHFLTEIFVYTGVGGLLIGGALLCGNLFLGSFREETSL
;
A
#
# COMPACT_ATOMS: atom_id res chain seq x y z
N MET A 1 -21.14 11.30 -25.42
CA MET A 1 -20.53 12.40 -24.64
C MET A 1 -20.02 11.90 -23.28
N ILE A 2 -20.84 11.31 -22.42
CA ILE A 2 -20.45 10.82 -21.07
C ILE A 2 -19.32 9.79 -21.12
N VAL A 3 -19.38 8.79 -22.01
CA VAL A 3 -18.36 7.73 -22.15
C VAL A 3 -16.98 8.33 -22.46
N ASN A 4 -16.91 9.28 -23.38
CA ASN A 4 -15.64 9.93 -23.73
C ASN A 4 -15.07 10.76 -22.58
N MET A 5 -15.92 11.38 -21.76
CA MET A 5 -15.50 12.12 -20.58
C MET A 5 -14.93 11.17 -19.52
N MET A 6 -15.60 10.07 -19.21
CA MET A 6 -15.13 9.07 -18.26
C MET A 6 -13.80 8.44 -18.71
N THR A 7 -13.66 8.12 -20.00
CA THR A 7 -12.40 7.58 -20.54
C THR A 7 -11.25 8.57 -20.34
N ARG A 8 -11.49 9.87 -20.57
CA ARG A 8 -10.49 10.93 -20.35
C ARG A 8 -10.07 11.00 -18.87
N GLU A 9 -11.03 11.00 -17.95
CA GLU A 9 -10.75 11.07 -16.52
C GLU A 9 -9.95 9.84 -16.04
N ILE A 10 -10.27 8.64 -16.51
CA ILE A 10 -9.49 7.42 -16.23
C ILE A 10 -8.04 7.56 -16.71
N GLN A 11 -7.82 8.15 -17.92
CA GLN A 11 -6.47 8.37 -18.42
C GLN A 11 -5.65 9.32 -17.53
N VAL A 12 -6.30 10.29 -16.88
CA VAL A 12 -5.63 11.20 -15.95
C VAL A 12 -5.12 10.44 -14.71
N VAL A 13 -5.92 9.54 -14.16
CA VAL A 13 -5.60 8.84 -12.89
C VAL A 13 -5.00 7.44 -13.09
N LYS A 14 -4.78 6.99 -14.33
CA LYS A 14 -4.43 5.60 -14.67
C LYS A 14 -3.20 5.05 -13.95
N VAL A 15 -2.20 5.88 -13.69
CA VAL A 15 -0.99 5.44 -12.99
C VAL A 15 -1.31 5.07 -11.54
N GLY A 16 -2.04 5.93 -10.84
CA GLY A 16 -2.49 5.64 -9.48
C GLY A 16 -3.39 4.41 -9.41
N LEU A 17 -4.34 4.29 -10.35
CA LEU A 17 -5.19 3.09 -10.49
C LEU A 17 -4.36 1.82 -10.70
N GLY A 18 -3.37 1.87 -11.60
CA GLY A 18 -2.49 0.73 -11.86
C GLY A 18 -1.73 0.28 -10.61
N LEU A 19 -1.17 1.22 -9.84
CA LEU A 19 -0.47 0.92 -8.59
C LEU A 19 -1.39 0.29 -7.55
N VAL A 20 -2.60 0.82 -7.39
CA VAL A 20 -3.59 0.28 -6.45
C VAL A 20 -4.05 -1.12 -6.86
N LEU A 21 -4.32 -1.35 -8.14
CA LEU A 21 -4.72 -2.66 -8.63
C LEU A 21 -3.60 -3.70 -8.43
N LEU A 22 -2.34 -3.33 -8.67
CA LEU A 22 -1.20 -4.19 -8.36
C LEU A 22 -1.11 -4.51 -6.86
N GLY A 23 -1.30 -3.52 -5.99
CA GLY A 23 -1.37 -3.73 -4.54
C GLY A 23 -2.50 -4.67 -4.13
N LEU A 24 -3.68 -4.52 -4.74
CA LEU A 24 -4.82 -5.42 -4.50
C LEU A 24 -4.52 -6.85 -4.95
N MET A 25 -3.97 -7.02 -6.15
CA MET A 25 -3.59 -8.34 -6.67
C MET A 25 -2.53 -9.01 -5.79
N PHE A 26 -1.53 -8.25 -5.32
CA PHE A 26 -0.55 -8.72 -4.36
C PHE A 26 -1.22 -9.21 -3.07
N GLY A 27 -2.12 -8.41 -2.49
CA GLY A 27 -2.85 -8.78 -1.29
C GLY A 27 -3.70 -10.04 -1.47
N VAL A 28 -4.48 -10.12 -2.56
CA VAL A 28 -5.28 -11.31 -2.90
C VAL A 28 -4.38 -12.53 -3.12
N GLY A 29 -3.26 -12.37 -3.84
CA GLY A 29 -2.29 -13.44 -4.06
C GLY A 29 -1.73 -14.01 -2.76
N MET A 30 -1.35 -13.14 -1.80
CA MET A 30 -0.93 -13.59 -0.46
C MET A 30 -2.04 -14.35 0.28
N GLY A 31 -3.29 -13.88 0.20
CA GLY A 31 -4.43 -14.57 0.82
C GLY A 31 -4.66 -15.96 0.25
N ILE A 32 -4.54 -16.11 -1.08
CA ILE A 32 -4.63 -17.41 -1.75
C ILE A 32 -3.50 -18.33 -1.25
N LEU A 33 -2.26 -17.84 -1.20
CA LEU A 33 -1.13 -18.62 -0.72
C LEU A 33 -1.30 -19.05 0.74
N PHE A 34 -1.85 -18.20 1.61
CA PHE A 34 -2.16 -18.57 2.99
C PHE A 34 -3.21 -19.70 3.05
N GLY A 35 -4.24 -19.63 2.21
CA GLY A 35 -5.29 -20.66 2.16
C GLY A 35 -4.81 -22.01 1.61
N ILE A 36 -3.86 -22.00 0.67
CA ILE A 36 -3.35 -23.22 0.03
C ILE A 36 -2.21 -23.85 0.85
N ASN A 37 -1.28 -23.06 1.35
CA ASN A 37 -0.07 -23.56 1.99
C ASN A 37 0.48 -22.59 3.06
N GLU A 38 -0.19 -22.51 4.20
CA GLU A 38 0.27 -21.72 5.35
C GLU A 38 1.61 -22.26 5.90
N ASP A 39 1.85 -23.56 5.77
CA ASP A 39 3.05 -24.21 6.27
C ASP A 39 4.32 -23.75 5.56
N LEU A 40 4.23 -23.28 4.32
CA LEU A 40 5.34 -22.64 3.62
C LEU A 40 5.90 -21.45 4.41
N TYR A 41 5.01 -20.59 4.88
CA TYR A 41 5.40 -19.39 5.66
C TYR A 41 5.90 -19.77 7.05
N LYS A 42 5.22 -20.66 7.74
CA LYS A 42 5.62 -21.13 9.07
C LYS A 42 6.93 -21.91 9.03
N GLY A 43 7.13 -22.72 8.01
CA GLY A 43 8.37 -23.44 7.77
C GLY A 43 9.56 -22.50 7.54
N TYR A 44 9.38 -21.44 6.75
CA TYR A 44 10.38 -20.41 6.55
C TYR A 44 10.77 -19.71 7.86
N ILE A 45 9.78 -19.33 8.67
CA ILE A 45 10.03 -18.72 9.99
C ILE A 45 10.80 -19.67 10.88
N LYS A 46 10.37 -20.92 10.98
CA LYS A 46 11.00 -21.95 11.84
C LYS A 46 12.45 -22.15 11.45
N GLN A 47 12.75 -22.40 10.18
CA GLN A 47 14.11 -22.60 9.69
C GLN A 47 15.02 -21.38 9.97
N GLY A 48 14.52 -20.16 9.77
CA GLY A 48 15.29 -18.96 10.05
C GLY A 48 15.59 -18.77 11.54
N ILE A 49 14.63 -19.05 12.41
CA ILE A 49 14.81 -18.98 13.88
C ILE A 49 15.80 -20.04 14.35
N GLU A 50 15.71 -21.26 13.86
CA GLU A 50 16.62 -22.36 14.20
C GLU A 50 18.06 -22.08 13.76
N ALA A 51 18.22 -21.41 12.59
CA ALA A 51 19.53 -21.00 12.09
C ALA A 51 20.13 -19.79 12.85
N ASN A 52 19.32 -18.97 13.51
CA ASN A 52 19.75 -17.72 14.16
C ASN A 52 19.19 -17.57 15.59
N PRO A 53 19.36 -18.56 16.49
CA PRO A 53 18.67 -18.58 17.78
C PRO A 53 19.04 -17.41 18.68
N ALA A 54 20.22 -16.82 18.52
CA ALA A 54 20.70 -15.73 19.37
C ALA A 54 19.90 -14.41 19.24
N VAL A 55 19.19 -14.21 18.12
CA VAL A 55 18.41 -12.97 17.85
C VAL A 55 16.90 -13.16 18.08
N HIS A 56 16.50 -14.30 18.63
CA HIS A 56 15.09 -14.67 18.81
C HIS A 56 14.72 -14.98 20.27
N ASP A 57 13.45 -14.78 20.58
CA ASP A 57 12.81 -15.15 21.84
C ASP A 57 11.65 -16.13 21.60
N GLY A 58 11.07 -16.68 22.67
CA GLY A 58 9.95 -17.62 22.58
C GLY A 58 8.68 -17.07 21.91
N LYS A 59 8.60 -15.76 21.63
CA LYS A 59 7.48 -15.11 20.95
C LYS A 59 7.81 -14.71 19.50
N SER A 60 9.03 -14.96 19.04
CA SER A 60 9.49 -14.49 17.72
C SER A 60 8.69 -15.10 16.58
N ALA A 61 8.43 -16.41 16.60
CA ALA A 61 7.68 -17.09 15.56
C ALA A 61 6.30 -16.47 15.33
N ASP A 62 5.51 -16.30 16.41
CA ASP A 62 4.17 -15.70 16.31
C ASP A 62 4.20 -14.25 15.83
N LYS A 63 5.19 -13.47 16.29
CA LYS A 63 5.30 -12.07 15.91
C LYS A 63 5.73 -11.91 14.45
N ILE A 64 6.63 -12.76 13.96
CA ILE A 64 7.05 -12.76 12.55
C ILE A 64 5.90 -13.24 11.65
N TRP A 65 5.15 -14.26 12.09
CA TRP A 65 3.95 -14.68 11.36
C TRP A 65 2.94 -13.53 11.18
N ARG A 66 2.75 -12.72 12.22
CA ARG A 66 1.90 -11.53 12.11
C ARG A 66 2.38 -10.50 11.09
N TYR A 67 3.68 -10.45 10.77
CA TYR A 67 4.16 -9.58 9.70
C TYR A 67 3.63 -10.03 8.33
N ALA A 68 3.66 -11.33 8.03
CA ALA A 68 3.06 -11.85 6.80
C ALA A 68 1.54 -11.58 6.74
N GLN A 69 0.81 -11.82 7.84
CA GLN A 69 -0.61 -11.51 7.93
C GLN A 69 -0.89 -10.02 7.71
N ARG A 70 -0.10 -9.14 8.33
CA ARG A 70 -0.24 -7.69 8.15
C ARG A 70 0.08 -7.25 6.73
N ALA A 71 1.06 -7.84 6.06
CA ALA A 71 1.32 -7.57 4.64
C ALA A 71 0.06 -7.84 3.80
N HIS A 72 -0.60 -8.99 3.99
CA HIS A 72 -1.85 -9.34 3.32
C HIS A 72 -2.99 -8.35 3.65
N PHE A 73 -3.27 -8.12 4.94
CA PHE A 73 -4.41 -7.27 5.34
C PHE A 73 -4.24 -5.81 4.93
N HIS A 74 -3.02 -5.28 5.06
CA HIS A 74 -2.76 -3.91 4.62
C HIS A 74 -2.78 -3.80 3.09
N ALA A 75 -2.32 -4.81 2.35
CA ALA A 75 -2.36 -4.79 0.89
C ALA A 75 -3.80 -4.73 0.38
N THR A 76 -4.68 -5.56 0.88
CA THR A 76 -6.09 -5.54 0.49
C THR A 76 -6.82 -4.30 1.00
N GLY A 77 -6.64 -3.95 2.28
CA GLY A 77 -7.34 -2.83 2.90
C GLY A 77 -6.93 -1.48 2.33
N ILE A 78 -5.61 -1.21 2.23
CA ILE A 78 -5.12 0.07 1.69
C ILE A 78 -5.43 0.19 0.20
N ALA A 79 -5.31 -0.89 -0.57
CA ALA A 79 -5.65 -0.85 -1.98
C ALA A 79 -7.14 -0.55 -2.19
N ALA A 80 -8.04 -1.21 -1.46
CA ALA A 80 -9.48 -0.94 -1.55
C ALA A 80 -9.83 0.50 -1.14
N PHE A 81 -9.25 0.97 -0.04
CA PHE A 81 -9.44 2.34 0.43
C PHE A 81 -8.90 3.37 -0.57
N SER A 82 -7.68 3.19 -1.06
CA SER A 82 -7.07 4.12 -2.02
C SER A 82 -7.76 4.10 -3.38
N LEU A 83 -8.31 2.96 -3.80
CA LEU A 83 -9.16 2.87 -4.99
C LEU A 83 -10.38 3.79 -4.86
N GLY A 84 -11.06 3.75 -3.71
CA GLY A 84 -12.17 4.65 -3.42
C GLY A 84 -11.78 6.13 -3.48
N LEU A 85 -10.64 6.49 -2.88
CA LEU A 85 -10.14 7.86 -2.92
C LEU A 85 -9.74 8.31 -4.33
N ILE A 86 -9.17 7.44 -5.16
CA ILE A 86 -8.84 7.75 -6.55
C ILE A 86 -10.13 7.97 -7.37
N ILE A 87 -11.17 7.17 -7.13
CA ILE A 87 -12.48 7.38 -7.78
C ILE A 87 -13.07 8.73 -7.36
N LEU A 88 -13.02 9.09 -6.08
CA LEU A 88 -13.44 10.41 -5.62
C LEU A 88 -12.61 11.53 -6.25
N THR A 89 -11.29 11.35 -6.38
CA THR A 89 -10.39 12.29 -7.06
C THR A 89 -10.80 12.46 -8.52
N MET A 90 -11.10 11.38 -9.22
CA MET A 90 -11.56 11.39 -10.61
C MET A 90 -12.87 12.19 -10.78
N LEU A 91 -13.80 12.02 -9.85
CA LEU A 91 -15.11 12.69 -9.86
C LEU A 91 -15.06 14.12 -9.31
N SER A 92 -13.99 14.55 -8.68
CA SER A 92 -13.86 15.89 -8.09
C SER A 92 -13.74 16.99 -9.15
N GLY A 93 -14.01 18.24 -8.76
CA GLY A 93 -13.80 19.44 -9.59
C GLY A 93 -12.35 19.90 -9.69
N MET A 94 -11.39 19.05 -9.40
CA MET A 94 -9.95 19.33 -9.39
C MET A 94 -9.41 19.48 -10.82
N LYS A 95 -8.48 20.42 -11.05
CA LYS A 95 -7.73 20.51 -12.32
C LYS A 95 -7.01 19.19 -12.60
N SER A 96 -6.96 18.76 -13.87
CA SER A 96 -6.42 17.46 -14.30
C SER A 96 -5.01 17.17 -13.77
N GLN A 97 -4.15 18.19 -13.68
CA GLN A 97 -2.79 18.02 -13.14
C GLN A 97 -2.79 17.60 -11.66
N TYR A 98 -3.66 18.18 -10.84
CA TYR A 98 -3.77 17.84 -9.42
C TYR A 98 -4.48 16.50 -9.20
N LYS A 99 -5.47 16.14 -10.05
CA LYS A 99 -6.05 14.79 -10.07
C LYS A 99 -4.97 13.74 -10.32
N LYS A 100 -4.10 13.98 -11.32
CA LYS A 100 -2.99 13.08 -11.63
C LYS A 100 -2.03 12.93 -10.45
N VAL A 101 -1.61 14.05 -9.85
CA VAL A 101 -0.69 14.04 -8.71
C VAL A 101 -1.31 13.34 -7.50
N SER A 102 -2.54 13.70 -7.11
CA SER A 102 -3.25 13.07 -6.01
C SER A 102 -3.39 11.56 -6.23
N ALA A 103 -3.80 11.13 -7.43
CA ALA A 103 -3.95 9.71 -7.76
C ALA A 103 -2.62 8.95 -7.70
N ILE A 104 -1.50 9.54 -8.15
CA ILE A 104 -0.17 8.92 -8.05
C ILE A 104 0.19 8.71 -6.58
N PHE A 105 0.05 9.75 -5.73
CA PHE A 105 0.35 9.64 -4.31
C PHE A 105 -0.54 8.63 -3.60
N LEU A 106 -1.85 8.62 -3.89
CA LEU A 106 -2.77 7.59 -3.40
C LEU A 106 -2.36 6.19 -3.87
N GLY A 107 -1.88 6.06 -5.11
CA GLY A 107 -1.34 4.81 -5.64
C GLY A 107 -0.08 4.33 -4.92
N LEU A 108 0.82 5.24 -4.57
CA LEU A 108 2.03 4.94 -3.81
C LEU A 108 1.74 4.37 -2.42
N SER A 109 0.56 4.61 -1.86
CA SER A 109 0.15 4.00 -0.59
C SER A 109 0.20 2.46 -0.63
N SER A 110 0.04 1.86 -1.82
CA SER A 110 0.13 0.41 -2.06
C SER A 110 1.54 -0.16 -1.82
N LEU A 111 2.55 0.68 -1.60
CA LEU A 111 3.89 0.24 -1.21
C LEU A 111 4.01 -0.04 0.30
N TYR A 112 3.13 0.54 1.14
CA TYR A 112 3.19 0.31 2.59
C TYR A 112 3.15 -1.16 3.01
N PRO A 113 2.31 -2.03 2.43
CA PRO A 113 2.30 -3.46 2.78
C PRO A 113 3.63 -4.18 2.53
N LEU A 114 4.45 -3.66 1.60
CA LEU A 114 5.78 -4.22 1.33
C LEU A 114 6.73 -4.01 2.51
N SER A 115 6.50 -3.03 3.39
CA SER A 115 7.26 -2.89 4.63
C SER A 115 7.04 -4.08 5.56
N TRP A 116 5.80 -4.54 5.70
CA TRP A 116 5.47 -5.73 6.47
C TRP A 116 6.03 -7.01 5.84
N LEU A 117 5.99 -7.10 4.50
CA LEU A 117 6.63 -8.20 3.78
C LEU A 117 8.15 -8.20 4.00
N THR A 118 8.80 -7.04 3.92
CA THR A 118 10.24 -6.90 4.18
C THR A 118 10.58 -7.35 5.59
N MET A 119 9.81 -6.91 6.60
CA MET A 119 10.00 -7.37 7.97
C MET A 119 9.80 -8.88 8.11
N PHE A 120 8.81 -9.46 7.44
CA PHE A 120 8.60 -10.91 7.43
C PHE A 120 9.80 -11.65 6.85
N LEU A 121 10.34 -11.16 5.71
CA LEU A 121 11.46 -11.81 5.03
C LEU A 121 12.79 -11.67 5.78
N LEU A 122 13.03 -10.56 6.46
CA LEU A 122 14.29 -10.31 7.12
C LEU A 122 14.35 -10.80 8.58
N ALA A 123 13.23 -10.70 9.30
CA ALA A 123 13.20 -10.97 10.73
C ALA A 123 13.68 -12.38 11.13
N PRO A 124 13.44 -13.47 10.37
CA PRO A 124 13.96 -14.78 10.70
C PRO A 124 15.50 -14.86 10.74
N SER A 125 16.18 -14.00 9.97
CA SER A 125 17.63 -14.00 9.88
C SER A 125 18.31 -12.99 10.80
N ILE A 126 17.77 -11.77 10.90
CA ILE A 126 18.44 -10.66 11.61
C ILE A 126 17.72 -10.22 12.88
N GLY A 127 16.61 -10.87 13.23
CA GLY A 127 15.79 -10.48 14.36
C GLY A 127 14.77 -9.38 14.01
N ARG A 128 13.79 -9.18 14.91
CA ARG A 128 12.63 -8.28 14.66
C ARG A 128 12.99 -6.80 14.72
N GLY A 129 13.87 -6.39 15.63
CA GLY A 129 14.31 -4.99 15.76
C GLY A 129 15.03 -4.52 14.50
N PRO A 130 16.17 -5.13 14.11
CA PRO A 130 16.89 -4.77 12.89
C PRO A 130 16.04 -4.90 11.61
N ALA A 131 15.12 -5.85 11.54
CA ALA A 131 14.21 -5.96 10.39
C ALA A 131 13.23 -4.77 10.30
N HIS A 132 12.80 -4.23 11.44
CA HIS A 132 11.94 -3.05 11.48
C HIS A 132 12.72 -1.77 11.07
N GLU A 133 13.94 -1.62 11.51
CA GLU A 133 14.82 -0.48 11.23
C GLU A 133 15.58 -0.62 9.90
N HIS A 134 15.31 -1.66 9.14
CA HIS A 134 15.97 -1.89 7.87
C HIS A 134 15.56 -0.85 6.83
N PHE A 135 16.53 -0.34 6.08
CA PHE A 135 16.35 0.70 5.08
C PHE A 135 15.17 0.45 4.09
N LEU A 136 15.02 -0.79 3.59
CA LEU A 136 13.90 -1.14 2.71
C LEU A 136 12.56 -1.05 3.44
N THR A 137 12.50 -1.44 4.72
CA THR A 137 11.29 -1.32 5.53
C THR A 137 10.89 0.15 5.65
N GLU A 138 11.83 1.01 6.01
CA GLU A 138 11.60 2.45 6.18
C GLU A 138 11.19 3.13 4.87
N ILE A 139 11.86 2.84 3.74
CA ILE A 139 11.46 3.40 2.44
C ILE A 139 10.00 3.08 2.13
N PHE A 140 9.58 1.84 2.29
CA PHE A 140 8.20 1.45 2.02
C PHE A 140 7.20 2.09 3.01
N VAL A 141 7.57 2.25 4.28
CA VAL A 141 6.76 2.97 5.25
C VAL A 141 6.59 4.43 4.83
N TYR A 142 7.69 5.16 4.64
CA TYR A 142 7.63 6.60 4.36
C TYR A 142 6.96 6.89 3.02
N THR A 143 7.26 6.10 1.98
CA THR A 143 6.64 6.28 0.67
C THR A 143 5.15 5.95 0.70
N GLY A 144 4.79 4.85 1.34
CA GLY A 144 3.40 4.42 1.38
C GLY A 144 2.51 5.30 2.25
N VAL A 145 2.93 5.59 3.49
CA VAL A 145 2.18 6.47 4.40
C VAL A 145 2.19 7.91 3.89
N GLY A 146 3.35 8.42 3.48
CA GLY A 146 3.48 9.76 2.90
C GLY A 146 2.60 9.92 1.66
N GLY A 147 2.57 8.91 0.78
CA GLY A 147 1.70 8.90 -0.39
C GLY A 147 0.23 9.04 -0.01
N LEU A 148 -0.25 8.23 0.94
CA LEU A 148 -1.63 8.29 1.41
C LEU A 148 -1.99 9.68 1.97
N LEU A 149 -1.11 10.22 2.83
CA LEU A 149 -1.35 11.52 3.46
C LEU A 149 -1.36 12.66 2.45
N ILE A 150 -0.39 12.71 1.53
CA ILE A 150 -0.30 13.78 0.53
C ILE A 150 -1.47 13.70 -0.45
N GLY A 151 -1.75 12.51 -1.01
CA GLY A 151 -2.84 12.33 -1.94
C GLY A 151 -4.21 12.63 -1.31
N GLY A 152 -4.41 12.16 -0.07
CA GLY A 152 -5.61 12.46 0.72
C GLY A 152 -5.75 13.95 1.05
N ALA A 153 -4.66 14.63 1.44
CA ALA A 153 -4.68 16.06 1.73
C ALA A 153 -5.05 16.90 0.49
N LEU A 154 -4.52 16.55 -0.69
CA LEU A 154 -4.90 17.22 -1.95
C LEU A 154 -6.39 17.05 -2.25
N LEU A 155 -6.91 15.84 -2.09
CA LEU A 155 -8.34 15.55 -2.30
C LEU A 155 -9.22 16.30 -1.28
N CYS A 156 -8.89 16.24 0.01
CA CYS A 156 -9.61 16.96 1.05
C CYS A 156 -9.57 18.48 0.84
N GLY A 157 -8.41 19.03 0.48
CA GLY A 157 -8.27 20.44 0.14
C GLY A 157 -9.19 20.86 -1.01
N ASN A 158 -9.35 20.00 -2.02
CA ASN A 158 -10.30 20.27 -3.09
C ASN A 158 -11.76 20.20 -2.64
N LEU A 159 -12.13 19.12 -1.93
CA LEU A 159 -13.53 18.87 -1.56
C LEU A 159 -14.05 19.89 -0.53
N PHE A 160 -13.26 20.19 0.49
CA PHE A 160 -13.72 20.99 1.62
C PHE A 160 -13.29 22.45 1.55
N LEU A 161 -12.14 22.77 0.95
CA LEU A 161 -11.61 24.13 0.87
C LEU A 161 -11.72 24.76 -0.51
N GLY A 162 -12.19 23.99 -1.52
CA GLY A 162 -12.30 24.49 -2.88
C GLY A 162 -10.97 24.71 -3.60
N SER A 163 -9.83 24.25 -3.01
CA SER A 163 -8.50 24.40 -3.59
C SER A 163 -8.33 23.59 -4.87
N PHE A 164 -7.47 24.03 -5.76
CA PHE A 164 -7.10 23.31 -6.99
C PHE A 164 -8.24 23.07 -8.00
N ARG A 165 -9.36 23.79 -7.87
CA ARG A 165 -10.51 23.68 -8.79
C ARG A 165 -10.19 24.25 -10.17
N GLU A 166 -10.84 23.69 -11.19
CA GLU A 166 -10.93 24.35 -12.50
C GLU A 166 -11.70 25.65 -12.34
N GLU A 167 -11.14 26.74 -12.88
CA GLU A 167 -11.87 28.00 -12.96
C GLU A 167 -13.04 27.80 -13.94
N THR A 168 -14.25 27.91 -13.43
CA THR A 168 -15.44 27.99 -14.29
C THR A 168 -15.34 29.32 -15.03
N SER A 169 -14.96 29.32 -16.30
CA SER A 169 -15.15 30.50 -17.16
C SER A 169 -16.65 30.74 -17.23
N LEU A 170 -17.10 31.79 -16.56
CA LEU A 170 -18.42 32.39 -16.75
C LEU A 170 -18.56 32.90 -18.17
#